data_f73d94a1104ae30f9379a480a61f19bc
#
_entry.id   f73d94a1104ae30f9379a480a61f19bc
#
_cell.length_a   1.000
_cell.length_b   1.000
_cell.length_c   1.000
_cell.angle_alpha   90.00
_cell.angle_beta   90.00
_cell.angle_gamma   90.00
#
_symmetry.space_group_name_H-M   'P 1'
#
loop_
_entity.id
_entity.type
_entity.pdbx_description
1 polymer ?
#
loop_
_entity_poly.entity_id
_entity_poly.type
_entity_poly.pdbx_seq_one_letter_code
_entity_poly.pdbx_strand_id
1 'polypeptide(L)'
;ASDVYKRQAWILVPGVAFDEKGMRLGYGGGFYDRYLKQKENLHRTGIAFGEQIVKRIPTEIHDHPMDDVITEQQWYRPKRTTGGE
;
A
#
# COMPACT_ATOMS: atom_id res chain seq x y z
N ALA A 1 4.46 0.58 27.58
CA ALA A 1 5.75 0.02 27.18
C ALA A 1 5.61 -0.90 25.99
N SER A 2 4.57 -1.73 25.99
CA SER A 2 4.38 -2.66 24.89
C SER A 2 4.13 -1.94 23.57
N ASP A 3 3.57 -0.76 23.61
CA ASP A 3 3.29 -0.02 22.39
C ASP A 3 4.56 0.39 21.67
N VAL A 4 5.61 0.61 22.39
CA VAL A 4 6.88 0.97 21.79
C VAL A 4 7.37 -0.15 20.88
N TYR A 5 7.22 -1.37 21.34
CA TYR A 5 7.68 -2.52 20.59
C TYR A 5 6.74 -2.92 19.46
N LYS A 6 5.50 -2.48 19.54
CA LYS A 6 4.50 -2.80 18.52
C LYS A 6 4.35 -1.71 17.50
N ARG A 7 5.11 -0.62 17.64
CA ARG A 7 5.02 0.49 16.71
C ARG A 7 5.42 0.02 15.31
N GLN A 8 4.58 0.32 14.37
CA GLN A 8 4.86 -0.03 12.98
C GLN A 8 5.92 0.89 12.41
N ALA A 9 6.78 0.32 11.59
CA ALA A 9 7.62 1.12 10.72
C ALA A 9 6.79 1.60 9.54
N TRP A 10 7.19 2.70 8.96
CA TRP A 10 6.53 3.29 7.80
C TRP A 10 7.41 3.17 6.59
N ILE A 11 6.81 2.92 5.44
CA ILE A 11 7.53 2.91 4.19
C ILE A 11 6.69 3.62 3.13
N LEU A 12 7.35 4.45 2.34
CA LEU A 12 6.72 5.09 1.19
C LEU A 12 7.03 4.26 -0.04
N VAL A 13 6.01 3.91 -0.78
CA VAL A 13 6.15 2.97 -1.89
C VAL A 13 5.69 3.65 -3.18
N PRO A 14 6.59 3.86 -4.14
CA PRO A 14 6.18 4.38 -5.43
C PRO A 14 5.56 3.28 -6.28
N GLY A 15 4.89 3.67 -7.33
CA GLY A 15 4.31 2.71 -8.26
C GLY A 15 3.95 3.38 -9.57
N VAL A 16 3.62 2.56 -10.55
CA VAL A 16 3.15 3.06 -11.83
C VAL A 16 1.73 3.61 -11.68
N ALA A 17 0.90 2.89 -10.92
CA ALA A 17 -0.48 3.29 -10.71
C ALA A 17 -0.98 2.70 -9.39
N PHE A 18 -2.03 3.29 -8.87
CA PHE A 18 -2.71 2.81 -7.67
C PHE A 18 -4.20 2.89 -7.90
N ASP A 19 -4.98 2.09 -7.18
CA ASP A 19 -6.41 2.26 -7.18
C ASP A 19 -6.88 2.65 -5.78
N GLU A 20 -8.17 2.92 -5.66
CA GLU A 20 -8.72 3.44 -4.42
C GLU A 20 -8.75 2.40 -3.30
N LYS A 21 -8.54 1.15 -3.65
CA LYS A 21 -8.45 0.08 -2.67
C LYS A 21 -7.03 -0.16 -2.18
N GLY A 22 -6.10 0.63 -2.67
CA GLY A 22 -4.72 0.53 -2.26
C GLY A 22 -3.89 -0.45 -3.06
N MET A 23 -4.46 -0.99 -4.13
CA MET A 23 -3.68 -1.89 -4.97
C MET A 23 -2.66 -1.10 -5.76
N ARG A 24 -1.53 -1.71 -6.00
CA ARG A 24 -0.39 -1.05 -6.61
C ARG A 24 0.07 -1.81 -7.83
N LEU A 25 0.32 -1.08 -8.91
CA LEU A 25 0.97 -1.62 -10.10
C LEU A 25 2.43 -1.19 -10.05
N GLY A 26 3.33 -2.15 -9.94
CA GLY A 26 4.75 -1.86 -9.82
C GLY A 26 5.42 -1.71 -11.18
N TYR A 27 6.71 -1.40 -11.10
CA TYR A 27 7.50 -1.16 -12.30
C TYR A 27 8.02 -2.46 -12.93
N GLY A 28 7.69 -3.59 -12.34
CA GLY A 28 8.19 -4.88 -12.81
C GLY A 28 9.31 -5.37 -11.92
N GLY A 29 9.66 -6.64 -12.08
CA GLY A 29 10.75 -7.23 -11.31
C GLY A 29 10.41 -7.63 -9.90
N GLY A 30 9.26 -7.25 -9.39
CA GLY A 30 8.83 -7.65 -8.06
C GLY A 30 9.72 -7.16 -6.93
N PHE A 31 10.39 -6.05 -7.13
CA PHE A 31 11.38 -5.56 -6.16
C PHE A 31 10.75 -5.24 -4.81
N TYR A 32 9.71 -4.40 -4.83
CA TYR A 32 9.04 -4.02 -3.60
C TYR A 32 8.24 -5.18 -3.04
N ASP A 33 7.69 -6.02 -3.89
CA ASP A 33 6.91 -7.15 -3.41
C ASP A 33 7.77 -8.10 -2.59
N ARG A 34 8.98 -8.35 -3.02
CA ARG A 34 9.88 -9.20 -2.26
C ARG A 34 10.30 -8.56 -0.94
N TYR A 35 10.51 -7.26 -0.97
CA TYR A 35 10.87 -6.53 0.25
C TYR A 35 9.72 -6.54 1.25
N LEU A 36 8.53 -6.22 0.77
CA LEU A 36 7.37 -6.12 1.64
C LEU A 36 6.97 -7.45 2.24
N LYS A 37 7.23 -8.53 1.51
CA LYS A 37 6.90 -9.85 1.99
C LYS A 37 7.68 -10.21 3.24
N GLN A 38 8.85 -9.64 3.41
CA GLN A 38 9.72 -9.95 4.55
C GLN A 38 9.43 -9.10 5.76
N LYS A 39 8.55 -8.11 5.64
CA LYS A 39 8.27 -7.16 6.70
C LYS A 39 6.84 -7.28 7.15
N GLU A 40 6.63 -7.66 8.39
CA GLU A 40 5.28 -7.92 8.88
C GLU A 40 4.60 -6.68 9.46
N ASN A 41 5.31 -5.90 10.25
CA ASN A 41 4.70 -4.74 10.89
C ASN A 41 5.05 -3.45 10.18
N LEU A 42 4.68 -3.39 8.91
CA LEU A 42 5.06 -2.28 8.06
C LEU A 42 3.81 -1.56 7.56
N HIS A 43 3.74 -0.28 7.87
CA HIS A 43 2.68 0.56 7.32
C HIS A 43 3.14 1.04 5.94
N ARG A 44 2.39 0.69 4.93
CA ARG A 44 2.76 0.96 3.54
C ARG A 44 1.93 2.11 3.01
N THR A 45 2.58 3.19 2.69
CA THR A 45 1.92 4.34 2.10
C THR A 45 2.36 4.48 0.66
N GLY A 46 1.42 4.33 -0.27
CA GLY A 46 1.69 4.59 -1.67
C GLY A 46 1.80 6.09 -1.88
N ILE A 47 2.75 6.51 -2.70
CA ILE A 47 2.90 7.91 -3.02
C ILE A 47 2.79 8.06 -4.54
N ALA A 48 1.93 8.98 -4.98
CA ALA A 48 1.59 9.08 -6.39
C ALA A 48 1.07 10.46 -6.73
N PHE A 49 1.06 10.75 -8.02
CA PHE A 49 0.29 11.88 -8.52
C PHE A 49 -1.16 11.43 -8.75
N GLY A 50 -2.07 12.40 -8.69
CA GLY A 50 -3.49 12.09 -8.85
C GLY A 50 -3.80 11.35 -10.14
N GLU A 51 -3.08 11.65 -11.20
CA GLU A 51 -3.32 10.99 -12.49
C GLU A 51 -2.85 9.55 -12.52
N GLN A 52 -2.15 9.09 -11.50
CA GLN A 52 -1.78 7.69 -11.38
C GLN A 52 -2.84 6.86 -10.67
N ILE A 53 -3.91 7.50 -10.20
CA ILE A 53 -5.00 6.79 -9.56
C ILE A 53 -5.95 6.30 -10.64
N VAL A 54 -6.17 5.01 -10.68
CA VAL A 54 -7.03 4.38 -11.69
C VAL A 54 -8.17 3.68 -10.98
N LYS A 55 -9.18 3.29 -11.75
CA LYS A 55 -10.36 2.67 -11.17
C LYS A 55 -10.06 1.33 -10.53
N ARG A 56 -9.22 0.54 -11.16
CA ARG A 56 -8.99 -0.80 -10.70
C ARG A 56 -7.69 -1.33 -11.26
N ILE A 57 -6.94 -1.95 -10.40
CA ILE A 57 -5.73 -2.65 -10.78
C ILE A 57 -5.97 -4.14 -10.59
N PRO A 58 -5.72 -4.95 -11.62
CA PRO A 58 -5.85 -6.39 -11.46
C PRO A 58 -4.94 -6.87 -10.34
N THR A 59 -5.47 -7.76 -9.51
CA THR A 59 -4.74 -8.24 -8.35
C THR A 59 -4.37 -9.69 -8.54
N GLU A 60 -3.28 -10.06 -7.91
CA GLU A 60 -2.85 -11.43 -7.84
C GLU A 60 -2.79 -11.85 -6.38
N ILE A 61 -2.76 -13.15 -6.17
CA ILE A 61 -2.90 -13.70 -4.84
C ILE A 61 -1.81 -13.22 -3.87
N HIS A 62 -0.64 -12.90 -4.39
CA HIS A 62 0.49 -12.49 -3.56
C HIS A 62 0.74 -10.99 -3.57
N ASP A 63 -0.18 -10.21 -4.11
CA ASP A 63 -0.04 -8.77 -4.10
C ASP A 63 -0.18 -8.22 -2.68
N HIS A 64 0.51 -7.12 -2.43
CA HIS A 64 0.48 -6.46 -1.12
C HIS A 64 -0.19 -5.12 -1.28
N PRO A 65 -1.44 -4.98 -0.83
CA PRO A 65 -2.11 -3.68 -0.92
C PRO A 65 -1.45 -2.67 0.01
N MET A 66 -1.54 -1.41 -0.39
CA MET A 66 -1.08 -0.32 0.45
C MET A 66 -2.09 -0.08 1.56
N ASP A 67 -1.60 0.39 2.70
CA ASP A 67 -2.49 0.80 3.78
C ASP A 67 -3.17 2.10 3.45
N ASP A 68 -2.47 3.00 2.78
CA ASP A 68 -3.05 4.22 2.24
C ASP A 68 -2.25 4.68 1.04
N VAL A 69 -2.80 5.66 0.33
CA VAL A 69 -2.14 6.26 -0.83
C VAL A 69 -2.31 7.76 -0.73
N ILE A 70 -1.22 8.49 -0.87
CA ILE A 70 -1.23 9.95 -0.78
C ILE A 70 -0.89 10.51 -2.15
N THR A 71 -1.72 11.45 -2.62
CA THR A 71 -1.44 12.21 -3.82
C THR A 71 -1.41 13.69 -3.47
N GLU A 72 -1.11 14.53 -4.46
CA GLU A 72 -1.16 15.98 -4.26
C GLU A 72 -2.56 16.50 -4.05
N GLN A 73 -3.58 15.69 -4.32
CA GLN A 73 -4.96 16.12 -4.20
C GLN A 73 -5.71 15.47 -3.06
N GLN A 74 -5.33 14.26 -2.69
CA GLN A 74 -6.19 13.48 -1.82
C GLN A 74 -5.40 12.40 -1.11
N TRP A 75 -5.90 12.03 0.05
CA TRP A 75 -5.36 10.95 0.85
C TRP A 75 -6.39 9.83 0.83
N TYR A 76 -6.04 8.73 0.16
CA TYR A 76 -6.90 7.55 0.05
C TYR A 76 -6.56 6.59 1.19
N ARG A 77 -7.54 6.31 2.03
CA ARG A 77 -7.38 5.35 3.13
C ARG A 77 -8.42 4.26 2.96
N PRO A 78 -8.08 3.21 2.25
CA PRO A 78 -9.06 2.16 1.99
C PRO A 78 -9.54 1.53 3.29
N LYS A 79 -10.82 1.29 3.36
CA LYS A 79 -11.36 0.54 4.47
C LYS A 79 -11.04 -0.93 4.24
N ARG A 80 -10.54 -1.56 5.27
CA ARG A 80 -10.30 -2.98 5.23
C ARG A 80 -11.39 -3.67 5.98
N THR A 81 -11.97 -4.67 5.34
CA THR A 81 -12.94 -5.51 6.02
C THR A 81 -12.16 -6.55 6.79
N THR A 82 -12.18 -6.41 8.09
CA THR A 82 -11.61 -7.41 8.96
C THR A 82 -12.72 -8.14 9.66
N GLY A 83 -12.39 -9.22 10.29
CA GLY A 83 -13.40 -10.00 10.96
C GLY A 83 -14.16 -9.23 12.02
N GLY A 84 -13.61 -8.20 12.53
CA GLY A 84 -14.27 -7.42 13.57
C GLY A 84 -15.03 -6.22 13.07
N GLU A 85 -15.04 -6.00 11.81
CA GLU A 85 -15.67 -4.80 11.25
C GLU A 85 -17.13 -4.99 11.00
#